data_bb515cc73c23d108c32301c09976b0c6
#
_entry.id   bb515cc73c23d108c32301c09976b0c6
#
_cell.length_a   1.000
_cell.length_b   1.000
_cell.length_c   1.000
_cell.angle_alpha   90.00
_cell.angle_beta   90.00
_cell.angle_gamma   90.00
#
_symmetry.space_group_name_H-M   'P 1'
#
loop_
_entity.id
_entity.type
_entity.pdbx_description
1 polymer ?
#
loop_
_entity_poly.entity_id
_entity_poly.type
_entity_poly.pdbx_seq_one_letter_code
_entity_poly.pdbx_strand_id
1 'polypeptide(L)'
;AFDKSIIAREHLHGYTYAQMDKIRYSIMRLFIYYFSKSVLEHDFAHKDYQAFFGYLKKHRTIEPPTIITTNWDTLIESYCNKYSVDYSYGFLQPYTSDSIKHTAKNYDLLLLKIHGSANWLRCLNCGSISIFEKNHAATSLFEDNRTEKCPVCGREKTAHGASMQPELITPTMMKSLSNQLYTNLWSSAAQELRDATHIIFVGYSLPIADFEFRYMLQKNVTSSAKIDVILTPNSNPDLVANNLKDLLPSKRYLDAFPKNKVSFYYEGFGPYFSLSK
;
A
#
# COMPACT_ATOMS: atom_id res chain seq x y z
N ALA A 1 8.87 11.77 -14.93
CA ALA A 1 9.38 13.13 -15.23
C ALA A 1 8.92 14.14 -14.18
N PHE A 2 7.62 14.26 -13.94
CA PHE A 2 7.01 15.27 -13.05
C PHE A 2 7.57 15.24 -11.62
N ASP A 3 7.51 14.10 -10.94
CA ASP A 3 8.04 13.97 -9.56
C ASP A 3 9.56 14.18 -9.50
N LYS A 4 10.30 13.76 -10.54
CA LYS A 4 11.73 14.05 -10.64
C LYS A 4 12.03 15.55 -10.65
N SER A 5 11.30 16.30 -11.45
CA SER A 5 11.48 17.76 -11.55
C SER A 5 11.11 18.47 -10.25
N ILE A 6 10.09 17.98 -9.51
CA ILE A 6 9.75 18.48 -8.19
C ILE A 6 10.90 18.23 -7.19
N ILE A 7 11.46 17.01 -7.17
CA ILE A 7 12.57 16.64 -6.27
C ILE A 7 13.82 17.46 -6.59
N ALA A 8 14.15 17.60 -7.86
CA ALA A 8 15.29 18.39 -8.33
C ALA A 8 15.06 19.90 -8.28
N ARG A 9 13.85 20.35 -7.95
CA ARG A 9 13.41 21.75 -8.00
C ARG A 9 13.62 22.41 -9.38
N GLU A 10 13.48 21.61 -10.44
CA GLU A 10 13.62 22.05 -11.81
C GLU A 10 12.29 22.49 -12.41
N HIS A 11 12.36 23.32 -13.45
CA HIS A 11 11.20 23.68 -14.25
C HIS A 11 10.88 22.54 -15.24
N LEU A 12 9.61 22.23 -15.42
CA LEU A 12 9.14 21.24 -16.37
C LEU A 12 8.06 21.87 -17.27
N HIS A 13 8.30 21.88 -18.58
CA HIS A 13 7.32 22.39 -19.55
C HIS A 13 6.77 23.80 -19.22
N GLY A 14 7.61 24.70 -18.70
CA GLY A 14 7.22 26.05 -18.36
C GLY A 14 6.57 26.23 -16.99
N TYR A 15 6.35 25.16 -16.23
CA TYR A 15 5.85 25.23 -14.85
C TYR A 15 7.00 25.40 -13.86
N THR A 16 6.82 26.31 -12.92
CA THR A 16 7.71 26.46 -11.77
C THR A 16 7.55 25.29 -10.79
N TYR A 17 8.57 25.07 -9.95
CA TYR A 17 8.49 24.08 -8.86
C TYR A 17 7.21 24.21 -8.02
N ALA A 18 6.88 25.44 -7.60
CA ALA A 18 5.69 25.69 -6.78
C ALA A 18 4.37 25.35 -7.51
N GLN A 19 4.29 25.59 -8.82
CA GLN A 19 3.14 25.21 -9.62
C GLN A 19 3.04 23.71 -9.77
N MET A 20 4.14 23.00 -10.01
CA MET A 20 4.17 21.54 -10.07
C MET A 20 3.77 20.90 -8.75
N ASP A 21 4.27 21.40 -7.62
CA ASP A 21 3.92 20.89 -6.30
C ASP A 21 2.43 21.09 -5.98
N LYS A 22 1.87 22.25 -6.37
CA LYS A 22 0.42 22.50 -6.23
C LYS A 22 -0.41 21.54 -7.11
N ILE A 23 0.00 21.26 -8.34
CA ILE A 23 -0.67 20.30 -9.21
C ILE A 23 -0.60 18.88 -8.60
N ARG A 24 0.60 18.47 -8.16
CA ARG A 24 0.81 17.19 -7.48
C ARG A 24 -0.13 17.04 -6.28
N TYR A 25 -0.17 18.04 -5.42
CA TYR A 25 -1.06 18.05 -4.25
C TYR A 25 -2.55 17.90 -4.65
N SER A 26 -2.98 18.62 -5.68
CA SER A 26 -4.37 18.53 -6.17
C SER A 26 -4.71 17.15 -6.72
N ILE A 27 -3.79 16.52 -7.46
CA ILE A 27 -3.95 15.17 -7.97
C ILE A 27 -4.05 14.17 -6.80
N MET A 28 -3.18 14.28 -5.80
CA MET A 28 -3.21 13.39 -4.64
C MET A 28 -4.50 13.54 -3.81
N ARG A 29 -5.02 14.76 -3.69
CA ARG A 29 -6.34 14.99 -3.08
C ARG A 29 -7.44 14.27 -3.84
N LEU A 30 -7.47 14.37 -5.18
CA LEU A 30 -8.45 13.66 -6.02
C LEU A 30 -8.37 12.14 -5.82
N PHE A 31 -7.18 11.57 -5.75
CA PHE A 31 -7.03 10.14 -5.46
C PHE A 31 -7.62 9.75 -4.09
N ILE A 32 -7.31 10.51 -3.04
CA ILE A 32 -7.88 10.25 -1.71
C ILE A 32 -9.41 10.31 -1.74
N TYR A 33 -9.97 11.32 -2.39
CA TYR A 33 -11.42 11.44 -2.54
C TYR A 33 -12.02 10.24 -3.27
N TYR A 34 -11.43 9.88 -4.40
CA TYR A 34 -11.90 8.74 -5.21
C TYR A 34 -11.85 7.43 -4.42
N PHE A 35 -10.73 7.12 -3.77
CA PHE A 35 -10.58 5.90 -2.98
C PHE A 35 -11.49 5.88 -1.75
N SER A 36 -11.67 7.00 -1.08
CA SER A 36 -12.59 7.10 0.06
C SER A 36 -14.04 6.86 -0.35
N LYS A 37 -14.44 7.36 -1.52
CA LYS A 37 -15.79 7.19 -2.05
C LYS A 37 -16.03 5.78 -2.57
N SER A 38 -15.11 5.24 -3.36
CA SER A 38 -15.27 3.92 -3.98
C SER A 38 -15.33 2.78 -2.96
N VAL A 39 -14.58 2.86 -1.85
CA VAL A 39 -14.62 1.86 -0.78
C VAL A 39 -15.98 1.83 -0.06
N LEU A 40 -16.71 2.97 -0.03
CA LEU A 40 -18.02 3.05 0.60
C LEU A 40 -19.16 2.55 -0.26
N GLU A 41 -19.07 2.76 -1.57
CA GLU A 41 -20.17 2.51 -2.50
C GLU A 41 -20.22 1.06 -3.02
N HIS A 42 -19.13 0.30 -2.91
CA HIS A 42 -19.02 -0.98 -3.61
C HIS A 42 -18.44 -2.10 -2.73
N ASP A 43 -19.29 -3.02 -2.34
CA ASP A 43 -18.90 -4.29 -1.68
C ASP A 43 -18.57 -5.39 -2.74
N PHE A 44 -17.76 -5.03 -3.76
CA PHE A 44 -17.50 -5.89 -4.92
C PHE A 44 -16.82 -7.22 -4.61
N ALA A 45 -16.03 -7.28 -3.57
CA ALA A 45 -15.21 -8.45 -3.27
C ALA A 45 -15.57 -9.10 -1.93
N HIS A 46 -16.79 -8.92 -1.44
CA HIS A 46 -17.16 -9.41 -0.11
C HIS A 46 -16.88 -10.90 0.09
N LYS A 47 -17.26 -11.74 -0.87
CA LYS A 47 -17.03 -13.20 -0.79
C LYS A 47 -15.56 -13.56 -0.79
N ASP A 48 -14.74 -12.87 -1.60
CA ASP A 48 -13.31 -13.11 -1.71
C ASP A 48 -12.59 -12.72 -0.42
N TYR A 49 -12.90 -11.54 0.13
CA TYR A 49 -12.37 -11.14 1.42
C TYR A 49 -12.87 -12.00 2.57
N GLN A 50 -14.12 -12.46 2.54
CA GLN A 50 -14.64 -13.42 3.51
C GLN A 50 -13.80 -14.71 3.53
N ALA A 51 -13.49 -15.25 2.36
CA ALA A 51 -12.63 -16.43 2.21
C ALA A 51 -11.23 -16.17 2.78
N PHE A 52 -10.62 -15.03 2.45
CA PHE A 52 -9.31 -14.63 2.93
C PHE A 52 -9.26 -14.45 4.45
N PHE A 53 -10.18 -13.70 5.03
CA PHE A 53 -10.23 -13.51 6.49
C PHE A 53 -10.59 -14.80 7.23
N GLY A 54 -11.40 -15.68 6.64
CA GLY A 54 -11.65 -17.03 7.12
C GLY A 54 -10.36 -17.86 7.15
N TYR A 55 -9.56 -17.80 6.10
CA TYR A 55 -8.24 -18.42 6.01
C TYR A 55 -7.30 -17.88 7.12
N LEU A 56 -7.18 -16.56 7.26
CA LEU A 56 -6.35 -15.95 8.31
C LEU A 56 -6.73 -16.42 9.71
N LYS A 57 -8.03 -16.46 10.03
CA LYS A 57 -8.51 -16.95 11.34
C LYS A 57 -8.19 -18.41 11.60
N LYS A 58 -8.29 -19.24 10.57
CA LYS A 58 -8.01 -20.68 10.65
C LYS A 58 -6.53 -20.98 10.84
N HIS A 59 -5.67 -20.21 10.17
CA HIS A 59 -4.22 -20.38 10.18
C HIS A 59 -3.53 -19.41 11.13
N ARG A 60 -4.24 -18.99 12.19
CA ARG A 60 -3.68 -18.11 13.21
C ARG A 60 -2.50 -18.82 13.89
N THR A 61 -1.31 -18.31 13.64
CA THR A 61 -0.05 -18.77 14.23
C THR A 61 0.33 -17.92 15.44
N ILE A 62 1.36 -18.32 16.17
CA ILE A 62 1.91 -17.53 17.29
C ILE A 62 2.39 -16.16 16.76
N GLU A 63 2.95 -16.14 15.56
CA GLU A 63 3.35 -14.91 14.89
C GLU A 63 2.25 -14.45 13.92
N PRO A 64 1.80 -13.19 14.01
CA PRO A 64 0.78 -12.68 13.11
C PRO A 64 1.27 -12.66 11.66
N PRO A 65 0.41 -12.99 10.68
CA PRO A 65 0.76 -12.87 9.28
C PRO A 65 1.02 -11.42 8.90
N THR A 66 1.88 -11.22 7.88
CA THR A 66 2.20 -9.89 7.35
C THR A 66 1.60 -9.70 5.97
N ILE A 67 0.92 -8.58 5.77
CA ILE A 67 0.52 -8.10 4.45
C ILE A 67 1.41 -6.91 4.08
N ILE A 68 2.14 -7.04 2.98
CA ILE A 68 2.86 -5.92 2.36
C ILE A 68 2.04 -5.47 1.15
N THR A 69 1.61 -4.20 1.14
CA THR A 69 0.80 -3.68 0.03
C THR A 69 1.36 -2.40 -0.55
N THR A 70 1.24 -2.27 -1.87
CA THR A 70 1.52 -1.05 -2.64
C THR A 70 0.26 -0.22 -2.88
N ASN A 71 -0.92 -0.73 -2.49
CA ASN A 71 -2.19 -0.06 -2.66
C ASN A 71 -2.40 1.06 -1.64
N TRP A 72 -2.98 2.15 -2.10
CA TRP A 72 -3.30 3.31 -1.26
C TRP A 72 -4.67 3.23 -0.59
N ASP A 73 -5.58 2.38 -1.12
CA ASP A 73 -6.93 2.24 -0.56
C ASP A 73 -6.92 1.70 0.88
N THR A 74 -8.07 1.80 1.55
CA THR A 74 -8.26 1.32 2.92
C THR A 74 -9.18 0.09 2.99
N LEU A 75 -9.16 -0.71 1.94
CA LEU A 75 -10.06 -1.85 1.82
C LEU A 75 -9.72 -2.96 2.83
N ILE A 76 -8.43 -3.26 3.01
CA ILE A 76 -7.97 -4.26 3.98
C ILE A 76 -8.36 -3.83 5.40
N GLU A 77 -8.11 -2.56 5.76
CA GLU A 77 -8.48 -1.98 7.05
C GLU A 77 -9.99 -2.06 7.31
N SER A 78 -10.77 -1.84 6.25
CA SER A 78 -12.23 -1.94 6.31
C SER A 78 -12.71 -3.34 6.65
N TYR A 79 -12.10 -4.34 6.04
CA TYR A 79 -12.41 -5.73 6.30
C TYR A 79 -11.82 -6.21 7.64
N CYS A 80 -10.67 -5.71 8.07
CA CYS A 80 -10.16 -5.94 9.41
C CYS A 80 -11.18 -5.52 10.46
N ASN A 81 -11.73 -4.30 10.33
CA ASN A 81 -12.79 -3.80 11.21
C ASN A 81 -14.06 -4.68 11.14
N LYS A 82 -14.50 -5.05 9.92
CA LYS A 82 -15.69 -5.90 9.72
C LYS A 82 -15.56 -7.28 10.35
N TYR A 83 -14.38 -7.86 10.31
CA TYR A 83 -14.12 -9.22 10.84
C TYR A 83 -13.49 -9.24 12.23
N SER A 84 -13.37 -8.08 12.90
CA SER A 84 -12.75 -7.94 14.22
C SER A 84 -11.34 -8.54 14.26
N VAL A 85 -10.52 -8.16 13.28
CA VAL A 85 -9.10 -8.48 13.19
C VAL A 85 -8.31 -7.23 13.55
N ASP A 86 -7.58 -7.28 14.65
CA ASP A 86 -6.70 -6.18 15.04
C ASP A 86 -5.48 -6.14 14.15
N TYR A 87 -5.12 -4.95 13.65
CA TYR A 87 -3.96 -4.79 12.78
C TYR A 87 -3.04 -3.66 13.23
N SER A 88 -1.76 -3.76 12.86
CA SER A 88 -0.76 -2.74 13.08
C SER A 88 -0.11 -2.35 11.76
N TYR A 89 0.21 -1.06 11.58
CA TYR A 89 1.00 -0.61 10.44
C TYR A 89 2.53 -0.77 10.64
N GLY A 90 2.95 -1.37 11.75
CA GLY A 90 4.37 -1.61 12.04
C GLY A 90 5.15 -0.37 12.49
N PHE A 91 4.48 0.74 12.79
CA PHE A 91 5.12 1.92 13.37
C PHE A 91 4.28 2.54 14.48
N LEU A 92 4.98 3.15 15.42
CA LEU A 92 4.33 3.90 16.50
C LEU A 92 3.78 5.21 15.96
N GLN A 93 2.51 5.45 16.25
CA GLN A 93 1.84 6.67 15.87
C GLN A 93 1.72 7.59 17.06
N PRO A 94 2.12 8.86 16.91
CA PRO A 94 1.90 9.82 17.95
C PRO A 94 0.42 10.17 18.14
N TYR A 95 -0.40 10.06 17.07
CA TYR A 95 -1.83 10.45 17.15
C TYR A 95 -2.69 9.73 16.11
N THR A 96 -3.82 9.22 16.58
CA THR A 96 -4.95 8.76 15.78
C THR A 96 -6.17 9.60 16.15
N SER A 97 -7.11 9.83 15.24
CA SER A 97 -8.47 10.25 15.63
C SER A 97 -9.04 9.17 16.58
N ASP A 98 -9.86 9.56 17.52
CA ASP A 98 -10.24 8.87 18.77
C ASP A 98 -10.59 7.38 18.74
N SER A 99 -10.62 6.72 17.61
CA SER A 99 -11.12 5.37 17.44
C SER A 99 -10.11 4.31 16.99
N ILE A 100 -8.90 4.67 16.57
CA ILE A 100 -7.96 3.66 16.07
C ILE A 100 -7.01 3.22 17.19
N LYS A 101 -7.38 2.15 17.88
CA LYS A 101 -6.55 1.48 18.90
C LYS A 101 -5.44 0.61 18.26
N HIS A 102 -4.60 1.19 17.39
CA HIS A 102 -3.55 0.41 16.74
C HIS A 102 -2.20 0.59 17.42
N THR A 103 -2.15 0.40 18.71
CA THR A 103 -0.91 0.38 19.47
C THR A 103 -0.35 -1.04 19.55
N ALA A 104 0.66 -1.21 18.94
CA ALA A 104 1.72 -2.15 18.63
C ALA A 104 2.10 -3.28 19.62
N LYS A 105 1.26 -3.78 20.50
CA LYS A 105 1.71 -4.90 21.34
C LYS A 105 0.96 -6.23 21.13
N ASN A 106 -0.29 -6.18 20.69
CA ASN A 106 -1.06 -7.39 20.39
C ASN A 106 -1.92 -7.11 19.15
N TYR A 107 -1.47 -7.49 17.99
CA TYR A 107 -2.23 -7.41 16.75
C TYR A 107 -2.33 -8.79 16.10
N ASP A 108 -3.39 -8.98 15.32
CA ASP A 108 -3.64 -10.21 14.57
C ASP A 108 -3.01 -10.20 13.18
N LEU A 109 -2.65 -9.00 12.70
CA LEU A 109 -2.15 -8.77 11.35
C LEU A 109 -1.16 -7.61 11.33
N LEU A 110 0.01 -7.80 10.70
CA LEU A 110 0.92 -6.71 10.35
C LEU A 110 0.60 -6.22 8.93
N LEU A 111 0.22 -4.94 8.79
CA LEU A 111 -0.15 -4.34 7.51
C LEU A 111 0.85 -3.25 7.10
N LEU A 112 1.81 -3.60 6.26
CA LEU A 112 2.87 -2.70 5.79
C LEU A 112 2.47 -2.03 4.47
N LYS A 113 2.04 -0.76 4.54
CA LYS A 113 1.67 0.06 3.37
C LYS A 113 2.88 0.86 2.89
N ILE A 114 3.73 0.19 2.11
CA ILE A 114 5.03 0.73 1.71
C ILE A 114 4.98 1.92 0.73
N HIS A 115 3.82 2.21 0.18
CA HIS A 115 3.56 3.38 -0.68
C HIS A 115 2.65 4.42 0.01
N GLY A 116 2.41 4.31 1.32
CA GLY A 116 1.49 5.17 2.05
C GLY A 116 0.04 4.73 1.95
N SER A 117 -0.88 5.56 2.42
CA SER A 117 -2.30 5.24 2.47
C SER A 117 -3.17 6.48 2.30
N ALA A 118 -4.35 6.29 1.71
CA ALA A 118 -5.32 7.35 1.48
C ALA A 118 -5.84 7.99 2.79
N ASN A 119 -5.72 7.31 3.91
CA ASN A 119 -6.09 7.82 5.23
C ASN A 119 -4.92 8.39 6.03
N TRP A 120 -3.74 8.56 5.44
CA TRP A 120 -2.57 9.14 6.10
C TRP A 120 -2.34 10.57 5.66
N LEU A 121 -2.23 11.48 6.64
CA LEU A 121 -1.85 12.87 6.42
C LEU A 121 -0.54 13.18 7.15
N ARG A 122 0.39 13.81 6.46
CA ARG A 122 1.65 14.27 7.02
C ARG A 122 1.60 15.77 7.30
N CYS A 123 2.05 16.17 8.47
CA CYS A 123 2.27 17.57 8.78
C CYS A 123 3.52 18.11 8.11
N LEU A 124 3.40 19.14 7.29
CA LEU A 124 4.54 19.78 6.63
C LEU A 124 5.47 20.53 7.59
N ASN A 125 4.98 20.84 8.78
CA ASN A 125 5.74 21.61 9.75
C ASN A 125 6.61 20.72 10.66
N CYS A 126 6.04 19.64 11.22
CA CYS A 126 6.75 18.79 12.16
C CYS A 126 7.04 17.38 11.63
N GLY A 127 6.57 17.05 10.41
CA GLY A 127 6.79 15.74 9.77
C GLY A 127 5.95 14.60 10.34
N SER A 128 5.16 14.83 11.40
CA SER A 128 4.32 13.79 12.00
C SER A 128 3.27 13.29 11.01
N ILE A 129 2.97 11.99 11.09
CA ILE A 129 1.89 11.37 10.32
C ILE A 129 0.73 11.10 11.24
N SER A 130 -0.45 11.49 10.79
CA SER A 130 -1.72 11.19 11.46
C SER A 130 -2.53 10.26 10.57
N ILE A 131 -3.13 9.24 11.19
CA ILE A 131 -4.02 8.31 10.52
C ILE A 131 -5.44 8.69 10.88
N PHE A 132 -6.28 8.78 9.87
CA PHE A 132 -7.68 9.16 10.00
C PHE A 132 -8.58 7.97 9.68
N GLU A 133 -9.79 7.98 10.23
CA GLU A 133 -10.82 7.06 9.78
C GLU A 133 -11.18 7.31 8.31
N LYS A 134 -11.72 6.28 7.66
CA LYS A 134 -11.92 6.18 6.19
C LYS A 134 -12.31 7.46 5.47
N ASN A 135 -13.20 8.27 6.05
CA ASN A 135 -13.77 9.44 5.37
C ASN A 135 -13.24 10.75 5.91
N HIS A 136 -12.67 10.73 7.09
CA HIS A 136 -12.27 11.96 7.75
C HIS A 136 -11.14 12.67 6.98
N ALA A 137 -10.17 11.92 6.44
CA ALA A 137 -9.12 12.52 5.63
C ALA A 137 -9.66 13.14 4.33
N ALA A 138 -10.64 12.48 3.67
CA ALA A 138 -11.27 13.03 2.49
C ALA A 138 -12.15 14.23 2.82
N THR A 139 -12.97 14.13 3.87
CA THR A 139 -13.86 15.21 4.33
C THR A 139 -13.05 16.45 4.75
N SER A 140 -12.01 16.29 5.56
CA SER A 140 -11.17 17.39 6.00
C SER A 140 -10.42 18.09 4.86
N LEU A 141 -10.07 17.35 3.81
CA LEU A 141 -9.37 17.90 2.64
C LEU A 141 -10.29 18.57 1.62
N PHE A 142 -11.58 18.18 1.53
CA PHE A 142 -12.47 18.57 0.43
C PHE A 142 -13.72 19.35 0.85
N GLU A 143 -14.39 18.95 1.92
CA GLU A 143 -15.74 19.47 2.21
C GLU A 143 -15.73 20.76 3.02
N ASP A 144 -14.78 20.97 3.90
CA ASP A 144 -14.88 22.03 4.89
C ASP A 144 -14.03 23.27 4.65
N ASN A 145 -13.15 23.30 3.62
CA ASN A 145 -12.06 24.28 3.56
C ASN A 145 -11.28 24.43 4.90
N ARG A 146 -11.54 23.52 5.84
CA ARG A 146 -10.86 23.47 7.14
C ARG A 146 -9.50 22.84 6.90
N THR A 147 -8.49 23.63 7.17
CA THR A 147 -7.14 23.09 7.31
C THR A 147 -7.10 22.37 8.64
N GLU A 148 -7.03 21.03 8.60
CA GLU A 148 -6.85 20.23 9.80
C GLU A 148 -5.64 20.74 10.58
N LYS A 149 -5.86 20.97 11.87
CA LYS A 149 -4.79 21.25 12.83
C LYS A 149 -3.93 20.02 12.98
N CYS A 150 -2.61 20.17 12.88
CA CYS A 150 -1.74 19.07 13.24
C CYS A 150 -1.92 18.74 14.73
N PRO A 151 -2.32 17.49 15.07
CA PRO A 151 -2.54 17.13 16.48
C PRO A 151 -1.25 17.12 17.30
N VAL A 152 -0.08 17.12 16.65
CA VAL A 152 1.22 17.12 17.32
C VAL A 152 1.74 18.51 17.59
N CYS A 153 1.82 19.38 16.58
CA CYS A 153 2.39 20.73 16.73
C CYS A 153 1.35 21.84 16.79
N GLY A 154 0.07 21.55 16.68
CA GLY A 154 -1.03 22.50 16.77
C GLY A 154 -1.14 23.48 15.59
N ARG A 155 -0.31 23.40 14.56
CA ARG A 155 -0.35 24.32 13.42
C ARG A 155 -1.43 23.93 12.42
N GLU A 156 -2.19 24.91 11.95
CA GLU A 156 -3.27 24.75 10.97
C GLU A 156 -2.78 25.04 9.55
N LYS A 157 -1.91 26.03 9.38
CA LYS A 157 -1.43 26.51 8.08
C LYS A 157 0.08 26.69 8.08
N THR A 158 0.67 26.51 6.92
CA THR A 158 2.05 26.91 6.61
C THR A 158 2.02 28.08 5.63
N ALA A 159 3.18 28.69 5.35
CA ALA A 159 3.32 29.70 4.30
C ALA A 159 2.88 29.20 2.91
N HIS A 160 2.77 27.90 2.72
CA HIS A 160 2.42 27.23 1.45
C HIS A 160 1.02 26.58 1.45
N GLY A 161 0.16 26.84 2.43
CA GLY A 161 -1.20 26.31 2.49
C GLY A 161 -1.47 25.44 3.72
N ALA A 162 -2.25 24.35 3.55
CA ALA A 162 -2.63 23.46 4.65
C ALA A 162 -1.40 22.80 5.30
N SER A 163 -1.41 22.69 6.64
CA SER A 163 -0.33 22.04 7.38
C SER A 163 -0.29 20.52 7.18
N MET A 164 -1.45 19.91 6.97
CA MET A 164 -1.61 18.47 6.75
C MET A 164 -1.77 18.17 5.26
N GLN A 165 -0.96 17.26 4.75
CA GLN A 165 -1.00 16.85 3.35
C GLN A 165 -1.06 15.33 3.21
N PRO A 166 -1.68 14.82 2.12
CA PRO A 166 -1.69 13.40 1.82
C PRO A 166 -0.28 12.80 1.80
N GLU A 167 -0.13 11.63 2.42
CA GLU A 167 1.14 10.91 2.44
C GLU A 167 1.05 9.68 1.54
N LEU A 168 1.31 9.89 0.26
CA LEU A 168 1.32 8.85 -0.77
C LEU A 168 2.63 8.88 -1.54
N ILE A 169 3.19 7.69 -1.80
CA ILE A 169 4.31 7.52 -2.73
C ILE A 169 3.75 7.05 -4.07
N THR A 170 3.97 7.87 -5.10
CA THR A 170 3.59 7.51 -6.46
C THR A 170 4.50 6.41 -7.01
N PRO A 171 4.00 5.52 -7.90
CA PRO A 171 4.80 4.48 -8.54
C PRO A 171 5.74 5.10 -9.57
N THR A 172 6.81 5.75 -9.12
CA THR A 172 7.85 6.39 -9.94
C THR A 172 9.15 5.63 -9.82
N MET A 173 10.04 5.79 -10.81
CA MET A 173 11.35 5.14 -10.81
C MET A 173 12.32 5.69 -9.75
N MET A 174 11.99 6.81 -9.10
CA MET A 174 12.78 7.37 -8.00
C MET A 174 11.82 7.80 -6.90
N LYS A 175 11.76 7.00 -5.85
CA LYS A 175 10.96 7.28 -4.65
C LYS A 175 11.82 8.07 -3.66
N SER A 176 11.29 9.17 -3.13
CA SER A 176 11.93 9.86 -2.03
C SER A 176 11.65 9.10 -0.73
N LEU A 177 12.56 8.23 -0.32
CA LEU A 177 12.54 7.56 0.99
C LEU A 177 13.21 8.40 2.08
N SER A 178 13.28 9.71 1.91
CA SER A 178 13.89 10.62 2.88
C SER A 178 13.13 10.74 4.21
N ASN A 179 11.88 10.29 4.25
CA ASN A 179 11.10 10.25 5.47
C ASN A 179 11.44 8.98 6.26
N GLN A 180 11.81 9.14 7.54
CA GLN A 180 12.14 8.05 8.46
C GLN A 180 11.04 6.98 8.54
N LEU A 181 9.78 7.37 8.42
CA LEU A 181 8.66 6.43 8.38
C LEU A 181 8.82 5.39 7.26
N TYR A 182 9.07 5.85 6.03
CA TYR A 182 9.22 4.95 4.89
C TYR A 182 10.47 4.09 5.01
N THR A 183 11.56 4.65 5.50
CA THR A 183 12.77 3.87 5.80
C THR A 183 12.44 2.72 6.76
N ASN A 184 11.69 2.99 7.82
CA ASN A 184 11.28 1.97 8.79
C ASN A 184 10.33 0.94 8.16
N LEU A 185 9.30 1.38 7.42
CA LEU A 185 8.34 0.49 6.75
C LEU A 185 9.04 -0.45 5.75
N TRP A 186 9.94 0.10 4.93
CA TRP A 186 10.69 -0.69 3.96
C TRP A 186 11.67 -1.65 4.64
N SER A 187 12.30 -1.25 5.74
CA SER A 187 13.16 -2.13 6.55
C SER A 187 12.37 -3.27 7.18
N SER A 188 11.19 -2.97 7.73
CA SER A 188 10.28 -3.99 8.27
C SER A 188 9.82 -4.95 7.17
N ALA A 189 9.38 -4.44 6.02
CA ALA A 189 8.99 -5.28 4.89
C ALA A 189 10.15 -6.18 4.40
N ALA A 190 11.37 -5.66 4.35
CA ALA A 190 12.55 -6.44 3.99
C ALA A 190 12.84 -7.55 5.03
N GLN A 191 12.63 -7.28 6.32
CA GLN A 191 12.78 -8.30 7.37
C GLN A 191 11.73 -9.40 7.23
N GLU A 192 10.45 -9.04 7.10
CA GLU A 192 9.36 -10.00 6.90
C GLU A 192 9.59 -10.90 5.67
N LEU A 193 10.12 -10.35 4.58
CA LEU A 193 10.47 -11.12 3.38
C LEU A 193 11.63 -12.09 3.62
N ARG A 194 12.61 -11.75 4.46
CA ARG A 194 13.73 -12.66 4.81
C ARG A 194 13.28 -13.84 5.66
N ASP A 195 12.33 -13.58 6.56
CA ASP A 195 11.86 -14.59 7.53
C ASP A 195 10.73 -15.46 6.94
N ALA A 196 10.12 -15.01 5.84
CA ALA A 196 9.01 -15.73 5.21
C ALA A 196 9.45 -17.08 4.62
N THR A 197 8.73 -18.13 5.00
CA THR A 197 8.84 -19.47 4.40
C THR A 197 7.86 -19.68 3.24
N HIS A 198 6.78 -18.90 3.21
CA HIS A 198 5.76 -18.93 2.18
C HIS A 198 5.29 -17.50 1.88
N ILE A 199 5.32 -17.11 0.63
CA ILE A 199 4.91 -15.79 0.14
C ILE A 199 3.79 -15.97 -0.87
N ILE A 200 2.71 -15.23 -0.69
CA ILE A 200 1.55 -15.26 -1.57
C ILE A 200 1.39 -13.87 -2.21
N PHE A 201 1.59 -13.78 -3.51
CA PHE A 201 1.33 -12.56 -4.27
C PHE A 201 -0.12 -12.56 -4.75
N VAL A 202 -0.84 -11.48 -4.47
CA VAL A 202 -2.26 -11.32 -4.85
C VAL A 202 -2.44 -10.11 -5.74
N GLY A 203 -2.85 -10.31 -6.99
CA GLY A 203 -3.17 -9.24 -7.93
C GLY A 203 -2.00 -8.31 -8.29
N TYR A 204 -0.77 -8.64 -7.92
CA TYR A 204 0.41 -7.85 -8.22
C TYR A 204 1.10 -8.38 -9.47
N SER A 205 1.21 -7.54 -10.50
CA SER A 205 1.76 -7.95 -11.80
C SER A 205 3.30 -7.87 -11.88
N LEU A 206 3.97 -7.51 -10.80
CA LEU A 206 5.42 -7.26 -10.73
C LEU A 206 5.88 -6.26 -11.82
N PRO A 207 5.31 -5.04 -11.87
CA PRO A 207 5.58 -4.09 -12.96
C PRO A 207 7.03 -3.61 -12.94
N ILE A 208 7.60 -3.39 -14.13
CA ILE A 208 8.99 -2.94 -14.28
C ILE A 208 9.19 -1.56 -13.65
N ALA A 209 8.16 -0.72 -13.67
CA ALA A 209 8.20 0.63 -13.10
C ALA A 209 8.36 0.66 -11.57
N ASP A 210 8.02 -0.43 -10.87
CA ASP A 210 8.19 -0.55 -9.43
C ASP A 210 9.56 -1.18 -9.08
N PHE A 211 10.61 -0.53 -9.58
CA PHE A 211 11.97 -1.05 -9.53
C PHE A 211 12.48 -1.29 -8.11
N GLU A 212 12.27 -0.33 -7.19
CA GLU A 212 12.76 -0.45 -5.82
C GLU A 212 12.10 -1.60 -5.07
N PHE A 213 10.78 -1.79 -5.24
CA PHE A 213 10.09 -2.90 -4.60
C PHE A 213 10.52 -4.25 -5.20
N ARG A 214 10.65 -4.34 -6.52
CA ARG A 214 11.21 -5.53 -7.17
C ARG A 214 12.60 -5.87 -6.66
N TYR A 215 13.47 -4.86 -6.54
CA TYR A 215 14.82 -5.02 -6.00
C TYR A 215 14.78 -5.52 -4.55
N MET A 216 13.92 -4.95 -3.71
CA MET A 216 13.73 -5.39 -2.34
C MET A 216 13.28 -6.86 -2.28
N LEU A 217 12.32 -7.26 -3.10
CA LEU A 217 11.85 -8.64 -3.20
C LEU A 217 13.00 -9.58 -3.58
N GLN A 218 13.72 -9.29 -4.66
CA GLN A 218 14.83 -10.13 -5.15
C GLN A 218 15.98 -10.27 -4.16
N LYS A 219 16.21 -9.25 -3.32
CA LYS A 219 17.31 -9.26 -2.34
C LYS A 219 16.96 -9.95 -1.04
N ASN A 220 15.68 -9.96 -0.65
CA ASN A 220 15.27 -10.42 0.67
C ASN A 220 14.49 -11.73 0.66
N VAL A 221 13.85 -12.11 -0.44
CA VAL A 221 13.17 -13.41 -0.52
C VAL A 221 14.23 -14.52 -0.58
N THR A 222 14.19 -15.42 0.40
CA THR A 222 15.13 -16.56 0.47
C THR A 222 14.80 -17.59 -0.61
N SER A 223 15.82 -18.29 -1.12
CA SER A 223 15.63 -19.31 -2.17
C SER A 223 14.82 -20.52 -1.71
N SER A 224 14.68 -20.72 -0.40
CA SER A 224 13.87 -21.78 0.21
C SER A 224 12.40 -21.42 0.34
N ALA A 225 12.04 -20.14 0.25
CA ALA A 225 10.65 -19.70 0.36
C ALA A 225 9.81 -20.24 -0.81
N LYS A 226 8.65 -20.81 -0.49
CA LYS A 226 7.61 -21.12 -1.49
C LYS A 226 6.93 -19.85 -1.93
N ILE A 227 6.64 -19.73 -3.23
CA ILE A 227 5.95 -18.56 -3.79
C ILE A 227 4.69 -19.02 -4.52
N ASP A 228 3.54 -18.52 -4.09
CA ASP A 228 2.27 -18.66 -4.78
C ASP A 228 1.87 -17.30 -5.38
N VAL A 229 1.49 -17.30 -6.66
CA VAL A 229 1.12 -16.09 -7.41
C VAL A 229 -0.30 -16.23 -7.90
N ILE A 230 -1.19 -15.41 -7.35
CA ILE A 230 -2.61 -15.37 -7.68
C ILE A 230 -2.85 -14.26 -8.70
N LEU A 231 -3.25 -14.64 -9.88
CA LEU A 231 -3.51 -13.74 -11.01
C LEU A 231 -4.97 -13.88 -11.47
N THR A 232 -5.38 -13.01 -12.39
CA THR A 232 -6.70 -13.08 -13.02
C THR A 232 -6.68 -14.11 -14.16
N PRO A 233 -7.84 -14.67 -14.54
CA PRO A 233 -7.95 -15.62 -15.66
C PRO A 233 -7.33 -15.10 -16.96
N ASN A 234 -7.46 -13.82 -17.25
CA ASN A 234 -6.88 -13.18 -18.45
C ASN A 234 -5.34 -13.20 -18.49
N SER A 235 -4.70 -13.53 -17.39
CA SER A 235 -3.23 -13.66 -17.30
C SER A 235 -2.77 -15.11 -17.50
N ASN A 236 -3.68 -16.05 -17.78
CA ASN A 236 -3.35 -17.46 -18.02
C ASN A 236 -2.64 -17.59 -19.38
N PRO A 237 -1.40 -18.16 -19.42
CA PRO A 237 -0.66 -18.35 -20.66
C PRO A 237 -1.37 -19.19 -21.72
N ASP A 238 -2.27 -20.09 -21.31
CA ASP A 238 -3.02 -20.96 -22.21
C ASP A 238 -4.10 -20.18 -23.00
N LEU A 239 -4.51 -19.00 -22.49
CA LEU A 239 -5.52 -18.13 -23.09
C LEU A 239 -4.92 -16.99 -23.91
N VAL A 240 -3.58 -16.89 -23.98
CA VAL A 240 -2.88 -15.74 -24.57
C VAL A 240 -2.09 -16.20 -25.81
N ALA A 241 -2.11 -15.40 -26.87
CA ALA A 241 -1.35 -15.67 -28.09
C ALA A 241 0.16 -15.80 -27.81
N ASN A 242 0.85 -16.69 -28.50
CA ASN A 242 2.25 -17.04 -28.23
C ASN A 242 3.20 -15.83 -28.24
N ASN A 243 2.99 -14.88 -29.13
CA ASN A 243 3.80 -13.63 -29.22
C ASN A 243 3.62 -12.67 -28.05
N LEU A 244 2.63 -12.87 -27.19
CA LEU A 244 2.36 -12.04 -26.03
C LEU A 244 2.73 -12.70 -24.69
N LYS A 245 3.12 -13.98 -24.70
CA LYS A 245 3.45 -14.74 -23.48
C LYS A 245 4.60 -14.13 -22.67
N ASP A 246 5.59 -13.56 -23.33
CA ASP A 246 6.71 -12.91 -22.66
C ASP A 246 6.33 -11.61 -21.91
N LEU A 247 5.17 -11.04 -22.23
CA LEU A 247 4.62 -9.85 -21.55
C LEU A 247 3.80 -10.20 -20.30
N LEU A 248 3.51 -11.48 -20.08
CA LEU A 248 2.70 -11.92 -18.94
C LEU A 248 3.41 -11.71 -17.59
N PRO A 249 2.63 -11.45 -16.53
CA PRO A 249 3.17 -11.38 -15.17
C PRO A 249 3.95 -12.64 -14.77
N SER A 250 3.48 -13.84 -15.16
CA SER A 250 4.12 -15.13 -14.85
C SER A 250 5.59 -15.17 -15.27
N LYS A 251 5.92 -14.69 -16.46
CA LYS A 251 7.31 -14.60 -16.93
C LYS A 251 8.17 -13.73 -16.02
N ARG A 252 7.66 -12.56 -15.59
CA ARG A 252 8.37 -11.65 -14.69
C ARG A 252 8.65 -12.26 -13.31
N TYR A 253 7.74 -13.09 -12.80
CA TYR A 253 7.95 -13.84 -11.56
C TYR A 253 9.02 -14.91 -11.69
N LEU A 254 9.00 -15.69 -12.76
CA LEU A 254 10.04 -16.71 -13.01
C LEU A 254 11.42 -16.08 -13.17
N ASP A 255 11.52 -14.93 -13.84
CA ASP A 255 12.78 -14.20 -14.00
C ASP A 255 13.25 -13.56 -12.67
N ALA A 256 12.33 -13.13 -11.83
CA ALA A 256 12.66 -12.51 -10.54
C ALA A 256 13.09 -13.54 -9.48
N PHE A 257 12.53 -14.77 -9.52
CA PHE A 257 12.73 -15.82 -8.52
C PHE A 257 13.14 -17.16 -9.13
N PRO A 258 14.27 -17.22 -9.85
CA PRO A 258 14.64 -18.42 -10.62
C PRO A 258 15.02 -19.63 -9.75
N LYS A 259 15.32 -19.41 -8.46
CA LYS A 259 15.69 -20.47 -7.51
C LYS A 259 14.54 -20.93 -6.63
N ASN A 260 13.39 -20.27 -6.68
CA ASN A 260 12.26 -20.56 -5.83
C ASN A 260 11.26 -21.50 -6.51
N LYS A 261 10.52 -22.26 -5.70
CA LYS A 261 9.32 -22.95 -6.17
C LYS A 261 8.19 -21.95 -6.34
N VAL A 262 7.88 -21.60 -7.59
CA VAL A 262 6.79 -20.66 -7.93
C VAL A 262 5.62 -21.43 -8.50
N SER A 263 4.42 -21.23 -7.92
CA SER A 263 3.16 -21.79 -8.41
C SER A 263 2.22 -20.67 -8.83
N PHE A 264 1.49 -20.84 -9.92
CA PHE A 264 0.55 -19.84 -10.45
C PHE A 264 -0.88 -20.34 -10.34
N TYR A 265 -1.77 -19.45 -9.92
CA TYR A 265 -3.21 -19.66 -9.74
C TYR A 265 -3.95 -18.57 -10.50
N TYR A 266 -4.82 -18.96 -11.43
CA TYR A 266 -5.51 -18.04 -12.35
C TYR A 266 -7.00 -17.89 -12.04
N GLU A 267 -7.50 -18.54 -11.01
CA GLU A 267 -8.91 -18.48 -10.62
C GLU A 267 -9.25 -17.22 -9.82
N GLY A 268 -8.23 -16.46 -9.43
CA GLY A 268 -8.38 -15.23 -8.64
C GLY A 268 -8.32 -15.43 -7.14
N PHE A 269 -8.55 -14.35 -6.42
CA PHE A 269 -8.28 -14.22 -4.97
C PHE A 269 -9.16 -15.13 -4.10
N GLY A 270 -10.48 -15.03 -4.24
CA GLY A 270 -11.42 -15.78 -3.40
C GLY A 270 -11.33 -17.30 -3.53
N PRO A 271 -11.33 -17.87 -4.74
CA PRO A 271 -11.18 -19.31 -4.94
C PRO A 271 -9.91 -19.88 -4.32
N TYR A 272 -8.78 -19.21 -4.44
CA TYR A 272 -7.51 -19.67 -3.84
C TYR A 272 -7.65 -19.90 -2.32
N PHE A 273 -8.19 -18.92 -1.58
CA PHE A 273 -8.35 -19.03 -0.12
C PHE A 273 -9.52 -19.94 0.30
N SER A 274 -10.50 -20.16 -0.57
CA SER A 274 -11.59 -21.10 -0.33
C SER A 274 -11.17 -22.56 -0.48
N LEU A 275 -10.23 -22.83 -1.39
CA LEU A 275 -9.71 -24.18 -1.67
C LEU A 275 -8.58 -24.60 -0.73
N SER A 276 -7.96 -23.64 -0.04
CA SER A 276 -6.91 -23.89 0.97
C SER A 276 -7.53 -24.43 2.27
N LYS A 277 -8.07 -25.66 2.20
CA LYS A 277 -8.66 -26.38 3.34
C LYS A 277 -7.61 -27.10 4.17
#